data_5c5b6733c21b7538d50010965d85224e
#
_entry.id   5c5b6733c21b7538d50010965d85224e
#
_cell.length_a   1.000
_cell.length_b   1.000
_cell.length_c   1.000
_cell.angle_alpha   90.00
_cell.angle_beta   90.00
_cell.angle_gamma   90.00
#
_symmetry.space_group_name_H-M   'P 1'
#
loop_
_entity.id
_entity.type
_entity.pdbx_description
1 polymer ?
#
loop_
_entity_poly.entity_id
_entity_poly.type
_entity_poly.pdbx_seq_one_letter_code
_entity_poly.pdbx_strand_id
1 'polypeptide(L)'
;MDSYELALELGRRAKRRGVTVATAESCTAGGLGFEITAVPGSSEWYERGFITYTNRAKEEMLGVKAETLAEFGAVSRETAEEMACGALQHSGAQLSVSITGIAGPGGAVPGKPVGTVCFGVALNIDGKTMVQTSRMQFDGSRDDVRRQSIRHALQLLCRALGDKC
;
A
#
# COMPACT_ATOMS: atom_id res chain seq x y z
N MET A 1 -3.08 17.55 -5.79
CA MET A 1 -1.88 16.93 -6.40
C MET A 1 -2.26 15.66 -7.14
N ASP A 2 -1.73 15.47 -8.33
CA ASP A 2 -1.86 14.20 -9.02
C ASP A 2 -0.84 13.18 -8.47
N SER A 3 -0.90 11.95 -8.98
CA SER A 3 -0.03 10.88 -8.47
C SER A 3 1.45 11.19 -8.66
N TYR A 4 1.83 11.80 -9.78
CA TYR A 4 3.23 12.15 -10.02
C TYR A 4 3.71 13.22 -9.02
N GLU A 5 2.92 14.26 -8.81
CA GLU A 5 3.23 15.30 -7.83
C GLU A 5 3.36 14.75 -6.42
N LEU A 6 2.47 13.81 -6.05
CA LEU A 6 2.54 13.13 -4.76
C LEU A 6 3.80 12.28 -4.64
N ALA A 7 4.19 11.58 -5.71
CA ALA A 7 5.41 10.78 -5.72
C ALA A 7 6.66 11.66 -5.58
N LEU A 8 6.67 12.83 -6.22
CA LEU A 8 7.76 13.82 -6.06
C LEU A 8 7.85 14.28 -4.60
N GLU A 9 6.71 14.62 -4.00
CA GLU A 9 6.67 15.09 -2.61
C GLU A 9 7.10 13.98 -1.65
N LEU A 10 6.67 12.76 -1.90
CA LEU A 10 7.09 11.60 -1.11
C LEU A 10 8.61 11.44 -1.14
N GLY A 11 9.20 11.55 -2.31
CA GLY A 11 10.65 11.44 -2.46
C GLY A 11 11.39 12.52 -1.68
N ARG A 12 10.91 13.77 -1.71
CA ARG A 12 11.49 14.84 -0.93
C ARG A 12 11.45 14.54 0.57
N ARG A 13 10.31 14.08 1.06
CA ARG A 13 10.12 13.77 2.48
C ARG A 13 10.96 12.58 2.92
N ALA A 14 10.97 11.53 2.11
CA ALA A 14 11.75 10.33 2.40
C ALA A 14 13.25 10.65 2.50
N LYS A 15 13.78 11.39 1.53
CA LYS A 15 15.19 11.79 1.54
C LYS A 15 15.53 12.69 2.73
N ARG A 16 14.67 13.65 3.03
CA ARG A 16 14.86 14.55 4.17
C ARG A 16 14.86 13.79 5.50
N ARG A 17 14.02 12.77 5.64
CA ARG A 17 13.91 11.96 6.85
C ARG A 17 14.90 10.79 6.88
N GLY A 18 15.61 10.55 5.78
CA GLY A 18 16.54 9.43 5.70
C GLY A 18 15.86 8.07 5.75
N VAL A 19 14.64 7.97 5.23
CA VAL A 19 13.89 6.70 5.21
C VAL A 19 13.74 6.17 3.79
N THR A 20 13.63 4.86 3.66
CA THR A 20 13.28 4.20 2.41
C THR A 20 11.89 3.59 2.50
N VAL A 21 11.28 3.39 1.34
CA VAL A 21 9.88 2.99 1.22
C VAL A 21 9.78 1.63 0.53
N ALA A 22 8.88 0.79 1.03
CA ALA A 22 8.48 -0.45 0.38
C ALA A 22 6.97 -0.44 0.14
N THR A 23 6.52 -1.15 -0.87
CA THR A 23 5.09 -1.23 -1.21
C THR A 23 4.63 -2.69 -1.26
N ALA A 24 3.37 -2.91 -0.91
CA ALA A 24 2.73 -4.22 -0.99
C ALA A 24 1.41 -4.05 -1.73
N GLU A 25 1.32 -4.60 -2.93
CA GLU A 25 0.21 -4.35 -3.84
C GLU A 25 -0.54 -5.63 -4.18
N SER A 26 -1.86 -5.55 -4.14
CA SER A 26 -2.72 -6.62 -4.65
C SER A 26 -3.47 -6.13 -5.90
N CYS A 27 -4.59 -5.46 -5.75
CA CYS A 27 -5.40 -5.05 -6.91
C CYS A 27 -4.71 -4.04 -7.85
N THR A 28 -3.71 -3.32 -7.40
CA THR A 28 -2.96 -2.37 -8.23
C THR A 28 -1.78 -2.99 -8.97
N ALA A 29 -1.36 -4.19 -8.55
CA ALA A 29 -0.41 -5.06 -9.26
C ALA A 29 0.85 -4.36 -9.79
N GLY A 30 1.48 -3.54 -8.95
CA GLY A 30 2.71 -2.84 -9.30
C GLY A 30 2.50 -1.41 -9.79
N GLY A 31 1.25 -0.96 -9.94
CA GLY A 31 0.95 0.40 -10.39
C GLY A 31 1.49 1.48 -9.48
N LEU A 32 1.48 1.24 -8.16
CA LEU A 32 2.06 2.19 -7.22
C LEU A 32 3.58 2.27 -7.39
N GLY A 33 4.25 1.13 -7.49
CA GLY A 33 5.70 1.11 -7.74
C GLY A 33 6.05 1.78 -9.06
N PHE A 34 5.23 1.60 -10.08
CA PHE A 34 5.40 2.25 -11.37
C PHE A 34 5.33 3.77 -11.25
N GLU A 35 4.32 4.29 -10.53
CA GLU A 35 4.20 5.74 -10.30
C GLU A 35 5.36 6.31 -9.48
N ILE A 36 5.78 5.60 -8.44
CA ILE A 36 6.93 6.01 -7.64
C ILE A 36 8.19 6.12 -8.49
N THR A 37 8.44 5.11 -9.32
CA THR A 37 9.66 5.05 -10.13
C THR A 37 9.59 5.91 -11.39
N ALA A 38 8.46 6.55 -11.67
CA ALA A 38 8.38 7.59 -12.68
C ALA A 38 9.20 8.84 -12.26
N VAL A 39 9.47 8.99 -10.97
CA VAL A 39 10.29 10.09 -10.45
C VAL A 39 11.76 9.74 -10.62
N PRO A 40 12.52 10.57 -11.37
CA PRO A 40 13.97 10.35 -11.50
C PRO A 40 14.65 10.39 -10.13
N GLY A 41 15.58 9.48 -9.89
CA GLY A 41 16.28 9.38 -8.61
C GLY A 41 15.53 8.64 -7.53
N SER A 42 14.38 8.04 -7.83
CA SER A 42 13.58 7.30 -6.83
C SER A 42 14.34 6.12 -6.22
N SER A 43 15.38 5.61 -6.88
CA SER A 43 16.21 4.54 -6.32
C SER A 43 16.91 4.94 -5.01
N GLU A 44 17.01 6.22 -4.71
CA GLU A 44 17.60 6.70 -3.46
C GLU A 44 16.67 6.48 -2.26
N TRP A 45 15.36 6.32 -2.48
CA TRP A 45 14.39 6.22 -1.41
C TRP A 45 13.35 5.13 -1.58
N TYR A 46 13.18 4.54 -2.75
CA TYR A 46 12.28 3.40 -2.97
C TYR A 46 13.12 2.12 -2.96
N GLU A 47 12.82 1.21 -2.01
CA GLU A 47 13.64 0.02 -1.82
C GLU A 47 13.13 -1.15 -2.66
N ARG A 48 11.86 -1.55 -2.47
CA ARG A 48 11.24 -2.64 -3.24
C ARG A 48 9.72 -2.64 -3.11
N GLY A 49 9.08 -3.35 -4.03
CA GLY A 49 7.65 -3.62 -3.97
C GLY A 49 7.37 -5.11 -4.01
N PHE A 50 6.26 -5.49 -3.37
CA PHE A 50 5.76 -6.86 -3.37
C PHE A 50 4.43 -6.86 -4.09
N ILE A 51 4.31 -7.61 -5.18
CA ILE A 51 3.04 -7.81 -5.88
C ILE A 51 2.49 -9.15 -5.39
N THR A 52 1.45 -9.11 -4.56
CA THR A 52 0.88 -10.27 -3.88
C THR A 52 -0.59 -10.39 -4.23
N TYR A 53 -0.84 -10.86 -5.45
CA TYR A 53 -2.18 -10.83 -6.03
C TYR A 53 -3.11 -11.85 -5.40
N THR A 54 -2.63 -13.08 -5.17
CA THR A 54 -3.41 -14.16 -4.58
C THR A 54 -3.23 -14.21 -3.06
N ASN A 55 -4.12 -14.91 -2.38
CA ASN A 55 -3.98 -15.16 -0.95
C ASN A 55 -2.69 -15.92 -0.66
N ARG A 56 -2.36 -16.92 -1.47
CA ARG A 56 -1.11 -17.68 -1.34
C ARG A 56 0.10 -16.76 -1.42
N ALA A 57 0.11 -15.82 -2.39
CA ALA A 57 1.21 -14.87 -2.52
C ALA A 57 1.33 -13.97 -1.28
N LYS A 58 0.20 -13.55 -0.70
CA LYS A 58 0.20 -12.76 0.53
C LYS A 58 0.83 -13.54 1.69
N GLU A 59 0.52 -14.84 1.80
CA GLU A 59 1.11 -15.69 2.82
C GLU A 59 2.61 -15.91 2.58
N GLU A 60 2.98 -16.31 1.36
CA GLU A 60 4.36 -16.67 1.03
C GLU A 60 5.32 -15.48 1.04
N MET A 61 4.90 -14.35 0.49
CA MET A 61 5.78 -13.19 0.30
C MET A 61 5.77 -12.22 1.47
N LEU A 62 4.64 -12.09 2.16
CA LEU A 62 4.47 -11.08 3.21
C LEU A 62 4.18 -11.67 4.59
N GLY A 63 3.99 -12.98 4.68
CA GLY A 63 3.69 -13.62 5.95
C GLY A 63 2.31 -13.33 6.49
N VAL A 64 1.36 -12.98 5.61
CA VAL A 64 -0.04 -12.81 6.02
C VAL A 64 -0.54 -14.16 6.53
N LYS A 65 -1.23 -14.16 7.67
CA LYS A 65 -1.68 -15.39 8.29
C LYS A 65 -2.88 -15.97 7.56
N ALA A 66 -2.86 -17.28 7.38
CA ALA A 66 -3.99 -18.00 6.77
C ALA A 66 -5.28 -17.76 7.56
N GLU A 67 -5.19 -17.70 8.89
CA GLU A 67 -6.32 -17.45 9.78
C GLU A 67 -6.93 -16.07 9.54
N THR A 68 -6.10 -15.05 9.32
CA THR A 68 -6.56 -13.69 9.02
C THR A 68 -7.33 -13.65 7.71
N LEU A 69 -6.80 -14.32 6.69
CA LEU A 69 -7.46 -14.41 5.39
C LEU A 69 -8.78 -15.17 5.47
N ALA A 70 -8.83 -16.24 6.27
CA ALA A 70 -10.04 -17.04 6.46
C ALA A 70 -11.12 -16.27 7.22
N GLU A 71 -10.75 -15.52 8.24
CA GLU A 71 -11.70 -14.81 9.09
C GLU A 71 -12.17 -13.49 8.50
N PHE A 72 -11.24 -12.68 7.99
CA PHE A 72 -11.53 -11.32 7.54
C PHE A 72 -11.52 -11.15 6.01
N GLY A 73 -10.95 -12.11 5.31
CA GLY A 73 -10.80 -12.04 3.85
C GLY A 73 -9.61 -11.20 3.40
N ALA A 74 -9.31 -11.26 2.12
CA ALA A 74 -8.20 -10.52 1.53
C ALA A 74 -8.41 -9.00 1.62
N VAL A 75 -9.65 -8.55 1.43
CA VAL A 75 -9.98 -7.12 1.46
C VAL A 75 -10.49 -6.77 2.85
N SER A 76 -9.56 -6.47 3.73
CA SER A 76 -9.84 -6.14 5.12
C SER A 76 -8.71 -5.29 5.68
N ARG A 77 -9.00 -4.54 6.73
CA ARG A 77 -7.98 -3.77 7.43
C ARG A 77 -6.95 -4.71 8.07
N GLU A 78 -7.40 -5.85 8.59
CA GLU A 78 -6.53 -6.85 9.20
C GLU A 78 -5.50 -7.39 8.22
N THR A 79 -5.94 -7.75 7.01
CA THR A 79 -5.03 -8.22 5.97
C THR A 79 -4.09 -7.10 5.51
N ALA A 80 -4.62 -5.88 5.33
CA ALA A 80 -3.81 -4.73 4.94
C ALA A 80 -2.72 -4.42 5.97
N GLU A 81 -3.03 -4.54 7.26
CA GLU A 81 -2.05 -4.36 8.34
C GLU A 81 -0.91 -5.38 8.22
N GLU A 82 -1.26 -6.65 8.08
CA GLU A 82 -0.25 -7.72 7.98
C GLU A 82 0.58 -7.58 6.70
N MET A 83 -0.02 -7.15 5.61
CA MET A 83 0.72 -6.89 4.38
C MET A 83 1.74 -5.77 4.56
N ALA A 84 1.35 -4.66 5.17
CA ALA A 84 2.25 -3.54 5.40
C ALA A 84 3.39 -3.91 6.35
N CYS A 85 3.09 -4.62 7.43
CA CYS A 85 4.11 -5.11 8.36
C CYS A 85 5.05 -6.11 7.70
N GLY A 86 4.51 -7.02 6.89
CA GLY A 86 5.30 -7.98 6.14
C GLY A 86 6.25 -7.30 5.16
N ALA A 87 5.81 -6.24 4.51
CA ALA A 87 6.66 -5.46 3.60
C ALA A 87 7.87 -4.86 4.34
N LEU A 88 7.69 -4.37 5.56
CA LEU A 88 8.82 -3.89 6.37
C LEU A 88 9.74 -5.03 6.78
N GLN A 89 9.17 -6.15 7.22
CA GLN A 89 9.95 -7.29 7.70
C GLN A 89 10.81 -7.93 6.62
N HIS A 90 10.33 -7.92 5.37
CA HIS A 90 11.01 -8.56 4.24
C HIS A 90 11.79 -7.58 3.38
N SER A 91 11.98 -6.36 3.85
CA SER A 91 12.76 -5.32 3.18
C SER A 91 13.63 -4.59 4.20
N GLY A 92 14.48 -3.72 3.73
CA GLY A 92 15.24 -2.83 4.61
C GLY A 92 14.54 -1.47 4.81
N ALA A 93 13.29 -1.35 4.39
CA ALA A 93 12.57 -0.08 4.43
C ALA A 93 12.05 0.25 5.83
N GLN A 94 11.87 1.54 6.10
CA GLN A 94 11.30 2.05 7.35
C GLN A 94 9.84 2.43 7.19
N LEU A 95 9.38 2.64 5.97
CA LEU A 95 8.00 3.02 5.66
C LEU A 95 7.43 2.09 4.61
N SER A 96 6.22 1.61 4.82
CA SER A 96 5.52 0.80 3.83
C SER A 96 4.04 1.19 3.72
N VAL A 97 3.45 0.85 2.59
CA VAL A 97 2.01 0.93 2.39
C VAL A 97 1.54 -0.35 1.71
N SER A 98 0.35 -0.81 2.09
CA SER A 98 -0.31 -1.95 1.45
C SER A 98 -1.62 -1.52 0.82
N ILE A 99 -1.99 -2.18 -0.28
CA ILE A 99 -3.24 -1.97 -0.98
C ILE A 99 -3.87 -3.33 -1.25
N THR A 100 -5.09 -3.54 -0.77
CA THR A 100 -5.85 -4.75 -1.06
C THR A 100 -7.32 -4.37 -1.28
N GLY A 101 -7.87 -4.72 -2.42
CA GLY A 101 -9.19 -4.21 -2.79
C GLY A 101 -9.89 -4.96 -3.90
N ILE A 102 -11.11 -4.52 -4.16
CA ILE A 102 -12.00 -5.05 -5.20
C ILE A 102 -12.13 -4.00 -6.29
N ALA A 103 -11.37 -4.18 -7.37
CA ALA A 103 -11.36 -3.23 -8.48
C ALA A 103 -12.62 -3.34 -9.37
N GLY A 104 -13.24 -4.51 -9.42
CA GLY A 104 -14.42 -4.76 -10.23
C GLY A 104 -14.08 -5.16 -11.67
N PRO A 105 -15.13 -5.40 -12.51
CA PRO A 105 -16.56 -5.31 -12.17
C PRO A 105 -17.06 -6.44 -11.28
N GLY A 106 -16.31 -7.53 -11.14
CA GLY A 106 -16.65 -8.64 -10.26
C GLY A 106 -15.94 -8.55 -8.92
N GLY A 107 -16.13 -9.59 -8.09
CA GLY A 107 -15.38 -9.76 -6.85
C GLY A 107 -16.08 -9.24 -5.60
N ALA A 108 -17.22 -8.56 -5.74
CA ALA A 108 -17.97 -8.10 -4.59
C ALA A 108 -18.43 -9.27 -3.73
N VAL A 109 -18.36 -9.09 -2.40
CA VAL A 109 -18.86 -10.06 -1.42
C VAL A 109 -19.73 -9.30 -0.42
N PRO A 110 -20.55 -10.01 0.41
CA PRO A 110 -21.38 -9.31 1.40
C PRO A 110 -20.58 -8.35 2.26
N GLY A 111 -21.05 -7.10 2.34
CA GLY A 111 -20.40 -6.04 3.09
C GLY A 111 -19.18 -5.40 2.43
N LYS A 112 -18.76 -5.89 1.27
CA LYS A 112 -17.61 -5.36 0.52
C LYS A 112 -17.98 -5.23 -0.95
N PRO A 113 -18.62 -4.12 -1.36
CA PRO A 113 -18.97 -3.90 -2.76
C PRO A 113 -17.74 -3.57 -3.59
N VAL A 114 -17.90 -3.62 -4.92
CA VAL A 114 -16.86 -3.16 -5.86
C VAL A 114 -16.43 -1.76 -5.48
N GLY A 115 -15.13 -1.51 -5.51
CA GLY A 115 -14.54 -0.24 -5.11
C GLY A 115 -14.10 -0.19 -3.65
N THR A 116 -14.38 -1.24 -2.87
CA THR A 116 -13.86 -1.35 -1.50
C THR A 116 -12.36 -1.63 -1.56
N VAL A 117 -11.56 -0.75 -0.97
CA VAL A 117 -10.09 -0.90 -0.92
C VAL A 117 -9.62 -0.60 0.50
N CYS A 118 -8.82 -1.50 1.03
CA CYS A 118 -8.21 -1.34 2.35
C CYS A 118 -6.72 -1.05 2.20
N PHE A 119 -6.21 -0.22 3.10
CA PHE A 119 -4.83 0.25 3.10
C PHE A 119 -4.22 0.04 4.48
N GLY A 120 -2.95 -0.28 4.50
CA GLY A 120 -2.15 -0.29 5.72
C GLY A 120 -0.91 0.57 5.51
N VAL A 121 -0.54 1.35 6.51
CA VAL A 121 0.72 2.10 6.50
C VAL A 121 1.49 1.72 7.74
N ALA A 122 2.72 1.29 7.57
CA ALA A 122 3.59 0.91 8.66
C ALA A 122 4.86 1.76 8.64
N LEU A 123 5.22 2.32 9.78
CA LEU A 123 6.41 3.15 9.94
C LEU A 123 7.22 2.63 11.11
N ASN A 124 8.47 2.30 10.86
CA ASN A 124 9.41 1.85 11.88
C ASN A 124 10.46 2.94 12.11
N ILE A 125 10.46 3.52 13.30
CA ILE A 125 11.45 4.50 13.72
C ILE A 125 12.02 4.06 15.06
N ASP A 126 13.33 3.97 15.15
CA ASP A 126 14.06 3.58 16.36
C ASP A 126 13.60 2.23 16.91
N GLY A 127 13.35 1.27 16.00
CA GLY A 127 12.93 -0.08 16.38
C GLY A 127 11.47 -0.21 16.77
N LYS A 128 10.70 0.88 16.73
CA LYS A 128 9.27 0.87 17.07
C LYS A 128 8.43 1.00 15.81
N THR A 129 7.55 0.05 15.57
CA THR A 129 6.64 0.05 14.42
C THR A 129 5.27 0.58 14.83
N MET A 130 4.79 1.56 14.07
CA MET A 130 3.43 2.07 14.17
C MET A 130 2.69 1.72 12.88
N VAL A 131 1.46 1.23 13.01
CA VAL A 131 0.64 0.84 11.88
C VAL A 131 -0.71 1.53 11.95
N GLN A 132 -1.17 2.05 10.82
CA GLN A 132 -2.51 2.59 10.68
C GLN A 132 -3.17 1.91 9.49
N THR A 133 -4.48 1.66 9.61
CA THR A 133 -5.27 1.05 8.54
C THR A 133 -6.46 1.93 8.21
N SER A 134 -6.92 1.83 6.98
CA SER A 134 -8.10 2.54 6.51
C SER A 134 -8.84 1.73 5.46
N ARG A 135 -10.12 2.05 5.31
CA ARG A 135 -10.98 1.46 4.29
C ARG A 135 -11.62 2.58 3.50
N MET A 136 -11.50 2.50 2.19
CA MET A 136 -12.08 3.48 1.27
C MET A 136 -13.09 2.81 0.35
N GLN A 137 -14.03 3.59 -0.14
CA GLN A 137 -14.99 3.17 -1.16
C GLN A 137 -14.81 4.08 -2.36
N PHE A 138 -14.27 3.53 -3.45
CA PHE A 138 -14.04 4.29 -4.68
C PHE A 138 -15.09 3.99 -5.73
N ASP A 139 -15.50 5.01 -6.45
CA ASP A 139 -16.45 4.88 -7.56
C ASP A 139 -15.72 4.73 -8.88
N GLY A 140 -16.44 4.21 -9.88
CA GLY A 140 -15.96 4.16 -11.25
C GLY A 140 -15.60 2.75 -11.72
N SER A 141 -14.93 2.69 -12.86
CA SER A 141 -14.49 1.47 -13.49
C SER A 141 -13.34 0.81 -12.73
N ARG A 142 -12.96 -0.38 -13.17
CA ARG A 142 -11.77 -1.08 -12.66
C ARG A 142 -10.53 -0.19 -12.72
N ASP A 143 -10.33 0.51 -13.82
CA ASP A 143 -9.20 1.42 -13.98
C ASP A 143 -9.30 2.60 -13.02
N ASP A 144 -10.48 3.18 -12.85
CA ASP A 144 -10.71 4.29 -11.92
C ASP A 144 -10.39 3.88 -10.48
N VAL A 145 -10.84 2.71 -10.04
CA VAL A 145 -10.58 2.21 -8.69
C VAL A 145 -9.08 2.02 -8.46
N ARG A 146 -8.39 1.44 -9.43
CA ARG A 146 -6.94 1.21 -9.33
C ARG A 146 -6.17 2.53 -9.27
N ARG A 147 -6.51 3.51 -10.13
CA ARG A 147 -5.86 4.82 -10.13
C ARG A 147 -6.09 5.59 -8.83
N GLN A 148 -7.31 5.58 -8.33
CA GLN A 148 -7.64 6.22 -7.05
C GLN A 148 -6.90 5.55 -5.88
N SER A 149 -6.77 4.23 -5.92
CA SER A 149 -6.03 3.49 -4.90
C SER A 149 -4.55 3.87 -4.87
N ILE A 150 -3.93 3.99 -6.03
CA ILE A 150 -2.53 4.40 -6.15
C ILE A 150 -2.35 5.81 -5.58
N ARG A 151 -3.20 6.73 -5.99
CA ARG A 151 -3.14 8.12 -5.52
C ARG A 151 -3.33 8.20 -4.01
N HIS A 152 -4.30 7.48 -3.48
CA HIS A 152 -4.56 7.46 -2.04
C HIS A 152 -3.40 6.89 -1.24
N ALA A 153 -2.78 5.82 -1.74
CA ALA A 153 -1.59 5.23 -1.11
C ALA A 153 -0.44 6.23 -1.05
N LEU A 154 -0.21 7.00 -2.11
CA LEU A 154 0.80 8.04 -2.12
C LEU A 154 0.50 9.13 -1.09
N GLN A 155 -0.77 9.53 -0.96
CA GLN A 155 -1.17 10.48 0.08
C GLN A 155 -0.89 9.95 1.48
N LEU A 156 -1.20 8.69 1.73
CA LEU A 156 -0.96 8.05 3.02
C LEU A 156 0.54 8.01 3.36
N LEU A 157 1.37 7.66 2.40
CA LEU A 157 2.82 7.64 2.57
C LEU A 157 3.37 9.04 2.90
N CYS A 158 2.92 10.05 2.18
CA CYS A 158 3.32 11.43 2.45
C CYS A 158 2.95 11.86 3.87
N ARG A 159 1.72 11.58 4.27
CA ARG A 159 1.22 11.92 5.61
C ARG A 159 2.02 11.26 6.72
N ALA A 160 2.45 10.02 6.48
CA ALA A 160 3.26 9.30 7.48
C ALA A 160 4.60 9.98 7.75
N LEU A 161 5.14 10.72 6.78
CA LEU A 161 6.42 11.42 6.89
C LEU A 161 6.30 12.90 7.23
N GLY A 162 5.08 13.40 7.39
CA GLY A 162 4.86 14.80 7.75
C GLY A 162 3.38 15.07 8.01
N ASP A 163 3.10 16.24 8.56
CA ASP A 163 1.74 16.56 9.01
C ASP A 163 0.79 16.91 7.88
N LYS A 164 1.30 17.30 6.72
CA LYS A 164 0.49 17.74 5.58
C LYS A 164 1.11 17.30 4.26
N CYS A 165 0.26 16.97 3.34
CA CYS A 165 0.63 16.72 1.96
C CYS A 165 0.30 17.91 1.09
#